data_200ee5b4603abd9d6ae514597bf39873
#
_entry.id   200ee5b4603abd9d6ae514597bf39873
#
_cell.length_a   1.000
_cell.length_b   1.000
_cell.length_c   1.000
_cell.angle_alpha   90.00
_cell.angle_beta   90.00
_cell.angle_gamma   90.00
#
_symmetry.space_group_name_H-M   'P 1'
#
loop_
_entity.id
_entity.type
_entity.pdbx_description
1 polymer ?
#
loop_
_entity_poly.entity_id
_entity_poly.type
_entity_poly.pdbx_seq_one_letter_code
_entity_poly.pdbx_strand_id
1 'polypeptide(L)'
;MADFRIEKDSMGEVKVPKEAYYSAQTQRAFENFPISGIRFNSAFISALGYVKFVAAKVNEELGLLKKPVSEAIQRASKEIIENKFDGDFVLDIFQTGSGTSSNMNANEVIAKRANELKSGTDIVIHPNDHVNFGQSSNDVIPTAIRIAAVISVEKDLIPSLRHLQKTLLEKGKEYKDVVKTGRTHLMDAMPITIEQEFSGYARQIELGVERIESSLFRMLELPQGGTAVGTGINTHSEFGKRFAATISKETGYSFIEAKNHFEAQATVDAPVELSGQLKTVAVSLMKIGNDFRWMNSGPNSGIGEVELMALQPGSSIMPGKVNPVIEESLTMVCAQVIGNDATITIGGQSGNFELNVMLPVVAFNLLQSIEILSNASRNFADRSVQGLIVRKERIESMVGKNPILVTALNPLIGYDKAAKIAKTAFSENRSVLDVAREMTDLSESELENALNPINMTKGGFSE
;
A
#
# COMPACT_ATOMS: atom_id res chain seq x y z
N MET A 1 -8.36 -39.98 13.17
CA MET A 1 -7.36 -39.36 14.09
C MET A 1 -6.25 -38.86 13.21
N ALA A 2 -5.75 -37.65 13.45
CA ALA A 2 -4.60 -37.15 12.71
C ALA A 2 -3.40 -38.07 12.94
N ASP A 3 -2.71 -38.45 11.87
CA ASP A 3 -1.52 -39.28 11.93
C ASP A 3 -0.32 -38.41 12.26
N PHE A 4 0.52 -38.83 13.24
CA PHE A 4 1.65 -38.02 13.72
C PHE A 4 2.94 -38.79 13.54
N ARG A 5 4.05 -38.08 13.33
CA ARG A 5 5.42 -38.60 13.45
C ARG A 5 6.08 -37.95 14.67
N ILE A 6 7.07 -38.65 15.22
CA ILE A 6 7.89 -38.11 16.32
C ILE A 6 9.11 -37.43 15.70
N GLU A 7 9.29 -36.14 16.05
CA GLU A 7 10.48 -35.37 15.73
C GLU A 7 11.20 -35.03 17.03
N LYS A 8 12.48 -34.65 16.94
CA LYS A 8 13.30 -34.34 18.10
C LYS A 8 14.15 -33.11 17.87
N ASP A 9 14.21 -32.26 18.89
CA ASP A 9 15.14 -31.14 18.98
C ASP A 9 15.95 -31.20 20.28
N SER A 10 16.69 -30.13 20.63
CA SER A 10 17.48 -30.04 21.86
C SER A 10 16.65 -30.12 23.16
N MET A 11 15.34 -29.89 23.08
CA MET A 11 14.41 -29.94 24.21
C MET A 11 13.70 -31.31 24.36
N GLY A 12 13.90 -32.23 23.41
CA GLY A 12 13.33 -33.57 23.44
C GLY A 12 12.36 -33.83 22.29
N GLU A 13 11.52 -34.85 22.47
CA GLU A 13 10.58 -35.32 21.44
C GLU A 13 9.30 -34.45 21.39
N VAL A 14 8.74 -34.29 20.17
CA VAL A 14 7.47 -33.62 19.93
C VAL A 14 6.72 -34.33 18.79
N LYS A 15 5.40 -34.34 18.87
CA LYS A 15 4.51 -34.91 17.85
C LYS A 15 4.23 -33.86 16.78
N VAL A 16 4.57 -34.17 15.53
CA VAL A 16 4.34 -33.31 14.37
C VAL A 16 3.36 -34.02 13.43
N PRO A 17 2.40 -33.35 12.80
CA PRO A 17 1.54 -33.96 11.78
C PRO A 17 2.36 -34.66 10.72
N LYS A 18 1.99 -35.88 10.35
CA LYS A 18 2.81 -36.74 9.49
C LYS A 18 3.13 -36.10 8.14
N GLU A 19 2.17 -35.43 7.56
CA GLU A 19 2.27 -34.80 6.24
C GLU A 19 2.95 -33.41 6.26
N ALA A 20 3.07 -32.76 7.44
CA ALA A 20 3.67 -31.43 7.53
C ALA A 20 5.14 -31.43 7.09
N TYR A 21 5.55 -30.41 6.35
CA TYR A 21 6.96 -30.22 5.97
C TYR A 21 7.80 -29.59 7.07
N TYR A 22 7.19 -28.87 8.02
CA TYR A 22 7.89 -28.36 9.19
C TYR A 22 8.20 -29.49 10.22
N SER A 23 9.05 -29.18 11.21
CA SER A 23 9.54 -30.16 12.21
C SER A 23 9.32 -29.63 13.65
N ALA A 24 10.19 -30.06 14.56
CA ALA A 24 10.03 -29.93 16.00
C ALA A 24 9.95 -28.47 16.48
N GLN A 25 10.83 -27.60 16.01
CA GLN A 25 10.87 -26.21 16.49
C GLN A 25 9.62 -25.41 16.06
N THR A 26 9.16 -25.62 14.84
CA THR A 26 7.92 -25.04 14.35
C THR A 26 6.72 -25.55 15.13
N GLN A 27 6.64 -26.84 15.39
CA GLN A 27 5.54 -27.43 16.16
C GLN A 27 5.47 -26.83 17.56
N ARG A 28 6.61 -26.68 18.27
CA ARG A 28 6.64 -26.01 19.59
C ARG A 28 6.17 -24.57 19.50
N ALA A 29 6.63 -23.82 18.51
CA ALA A 29 6.18 -22.44 18.31
C ALA A 29 4.69 -22.36 18.02
N PHE A 30 4.14 -23.27 17.22
CA PHE A 30 2.70 -23.35 16.97
C PHE A 30 1.89 -23.61 18.27
N GLU A 31 2.39 -24.50 19.13
CA GLU A 31 1.76 -24.77 20.43
C GLU A 31 1.93 -23.64 21.45
N ASN A 32 3.04 -22.88 21.40
CA ASN A 32 3.34 -21.80 22.32
C ASN A 32 2.56 -20.50 22.03
N PHE A 33 2.18 -20.26 20.76
CA PHE A 33 1.61 -18.99 20.34
C PHE A 33 0.22 -19.12 19.69
N PRO A 34 -0.80 -19.72 20.36
CA PRO A 34 -2.17 -19.76 19.85
C PRO A 34 -2.90 -18.43 20.15
N ILE A 35 -2.49 -17.33 19.51
CA ILE A 35 -2.92 -15.98 19.90
C ILE A 35 -4.05 -15.45 18.99
N SER A 36 -3.81 -15.31 17.69
CA SER A 36 -4.75 -14.67 16.77
C SER A 36 -5.24 -15.54 15.62
N GLY A 37 -4.45 -16.55 15.26
CA GLY A 37 -4.64 -17.33 14.04
C GLY A 37 -4.22 -16.60 12.74
N ILE A 38 -3.73 -15.34 12.84
CA ILE A 38 -3.22 -14.58 11.71
C ILE A 38 -1.84 -15.11 11.33
N ARG A 39 -1.63 -15.33 10.02
CA ARG A 39 -0.38 -15.84 9.46
C ARG A 39 0.23 -14.80 8.51
N PHE A 40 1.51 -14.96 8.21
CA PHE A 40 2.16 -14.17 7.19
C PHE A 40 1.58 -14.46 5.80
N ASN A 41 1.55 -13.43 4.96
CA ASN A 41 1.15 -13.57 3.56
C ASN A 41 2.28 -14.18 2.71
N SER A 42 1.91 -14.61 1.49
CA SER A 42 2.83 -15.22 0.54
C SER A 42 4.05 -14.36 0.21
N ALA A 43 3.95 -13.03 0.26
CA ALA A 43 5.07 -12.13 -0.01
C ALA A 43 6.20 -12.30 1.00
N PHE A 44 5.89 -12.40 2.30
CA PHE A 44 6.90 -12.63 3.33
C PHE A 44 7.50 -14.04 3.24
N ILE A 45 6.67 -15.05 2.98
CA ILE A 45 7.10 -16.43 2.81
C ILE A 45 8.05 -16.54 1.62
N SER A 46 7.69 -15.96 0.47
CA SER A 46 8.56 -15.90 -0.72
C SER A 46 9.89 -15.21 -0.42
N ALA A 47 9.88 -14.12 0.36
CA ALA A 47 11.12 -13.42 0.73
C ALA A 47 12.04 -14.29 1.60
N LEU A 48 11.49 -15.07 2.54
CA LEU A 48 12.27 -16.09 3.26
C LEU A 48 12.87 -17.11 2.29
N GLY A 49 12.10 -17.57 1.31
CA GLY A 49 12.58 -18.44 0.24
C GLY A 49 13.75 -17.82 -0.53
N TYR A 50 13.66 -16.55 -0.91
CA TYR A 50 14.76 -15.83 -1.56
C TYR A 50 16.01 -15.74 -0.68
N VAL A 51 15.85 -15.44 0.61
CA VAL A 51 16.98 -15.39 1.54
C VAL A 51 17.71 -16.73 1.56
N LYS A 52 16.98 -17.85 1.69
CA LYS A 52 17.61 -19.17 1.78
C LYS A 52 18.19 -19.65 0.44
N PHE A 53 17.53 -19.35 -0.67
CA PHE A 53 18.06 -19.58 -2.01
C PHE A 53 19.41 -18.91 -2.23
N VAL A 54 19.47 -17.60 -1.96
CA VAL A 54 20.67 -16.79 -2.18
C VAL A 54 21.78 -17.16 -1.20
N ALA A 55 21.44 -17.38 0.07
CA ALA A 55 22.41 -17.80 1.08
C ALA A 55 23.09 -19.14 0.72
N ALA A 56 22.32 -20.14 0.28
CA ALA A 56 22.87 -21.41 -0.15
C ALA A 56 23.83 -21.25 -1.35
N LYS A 57 23.41 -20.46 -2.36
CA LYS A 57 24.22 -20.19 -3.56
C LYS A 57 25.52 -19.47 -3.23
N VAL A 58 25.47 -18.43 -2.41
CA VAL A 58 26.67 -17.67 -1.99
C VAL A 58 27.59 -18.54 -1.13
N ASN A 59 27.08 -19.33 -0.21
CA ASN A 59 27.89 -20.23 0.59
C ASN A 59 28.56 -21.34 -0.24
N GLU A 60 27.93 -21.80 -1.33
CA GLU A 60 28.57 -22.68 -2.31
C GLU A 60 29.73 -21.96 -3.02
N GLU A 61 29.52 -20.77 -3.54
CA GLU A 61 30.53 -19.96 -4.24
C GLU A 61 31.73 -19.61 -3.35
N LEU A 62 31.49 -19.49 -2.03
CA LEU A 62 32.52 -19.28 -1.01
C LEU A 62 33.20 -20.59 -0.56
N GLY A 63 32.78 -21.75 -1.07
CA GLY A 63 33.34 -23.06 -0.71
C GLY A 63 32.90 -23.56 0.68
N LEU A 64 31.87 -22.97 1.28
CA LEU A 64 31.39 -23.30 2.63
C LEU A 64 30.29 -24.36 2.64
N LEU A 65 29.52 -24.47 1.56
CA LEU A 65 28.56 -25.56 1.33
C LEU A 65 29.00 -26.41 0.13
N LYS A 66 28.83 -27.72 0.27
CA LYS A 66 29.07 -28.66 -0.86
C LYS A 66 28.00 -28.44 -1.93
N LYS A 67 28.40 -28.42 -3.19
CA LYS A 67 27.52 -28.15 -4.33
C LYS A 67 26.24 -28.98 -4.34
N PRO A 68 26.22 -30.33 -4.15
CA PRO A 68 24.97 -31.09 -4.15
C PRO A 68 23.99 -30.71 -3.02
N VAL A 69 24.52 -30.24 -1.87
CA VAL A 69 23.70 -29.78 -0.74
C VAL A 69 23.10 -28.43 -1.07
N SER A 70 23.91 -27.50 -1.59
CA SER A 70 23.46 -26.17 -2.01
C SER A 70 22.39 -26.25 -3.11
N GLU A 71 22.62 -27.04 -4.16
CA GLU A 71 21.64 -27.19 -5.25
C GLU A 71 20.30 -27.74 -4.77
N ALA A 72 20.31 -28.68 -3.81
CA ALA A 72 19.08 -29.20 -3.22
C ALA A 72 18.34 -28.13 -2.41
N ILE A 73 19.07 -27.33 -1.60
CA ILE A 73 18.49 -26.19 -0.85
C ILE A 73 17.95 -25.14 -1.81
N GLN A 74 18.68 -24.76 -2.86
CA GLN A 74 18.23 -23.81 -3.86
C GLN A 74 16.94 -24.26 -4.54
N ARG A 75 16.84 -25.54 -4.94
CA ARG A 75 15.62 -26.09 -5.56
C ARG A 75 14.44 -26.05 -4.60
N ALA A 76 14.61 -26.48 -3.35
CA ALA A 76 13.56 -26.42 -2.34
C ALA A 76 13.13 -24.98 -2.04
N SER A 77 14.09 -24.05 -1.90
CA SER A 77 13.80 -22.63 -1.67
C SER A 77 13.04 -21.99 -2.83
N LYS A 78 13.31 -22.40 -4.08
CA LYS A 78 12.58 -21.94 -5.25
C LYS A 78 11.09 -22.32 -5.18
N GLU A 79 10.79 -23.53 -4.70
CA GLU A 79 9.40 -23.95 -4.50
C GLU A 79 8.69 -23.13 -3.41
N ILE A 80 9.41 -22.64 -2.38
CA ILE A 80 8.88 -21.66 -1.40
C ILE A 80 8.62 -20.30 -2.06
N ILE A 81 9.55 -19.79 -2.89
CA ILE A 81 9.37 -18.55 -3.64
C ILE A 81 8.12 -18.63 -4.53
N GLU A 82 7.83 -19.80 -5.07
CA GLU A 82 6.66 -20.07 -5.92
C GLU A 82 5.37 -20.37 -5.12
N ASN A 83 5.38 -20.19 -3.78
CA ASN A 83 4.24 -20.36 -2.86
C ASN A 83 3.63 -21.77 -2.81
N LYS A 84 4.44 -22.80 -3.11
CA LYS A 84 3.96 -24.20 -3.12
C LYS A 84 3.78 -24.80 -1.72
N PHE A 85 4.33 -24.17 -0.70
CA PHE A 85 4.33 -24.65 0.68
C PHE A 85 3.72 -23.66 1.69
N ASP A 86 2.96 -22.67 1.23
CA ASP A 86 2.35 -21.66 2.13
C ASP A 86 1.53 -22.27 3.27
N GLY A 87 0.91 -23.42 3.03
CA GLY A 87 0.17 -24.18 4.04
C GLY A 87 1.01 -24.73 5.20
N ASP A 88 2.33 -24.86 5.01
CA ASP A 88 3.27 -25.32 6.04
C ASP A 88 3.87 -24.18 6.86
N PHE A 89 3.57 -22.90 6.52
CA PHE A 89 3.90 -21.72 7.33
C PHE A 89 2.74 -21.42 8.29
N VAL A 90 2.68 -22.23 9.36
CA VAL A 90 1.50 -22.32 10.24
C VAL A 90 1.50 -21.35 11.41
N LEU A 91 2.57 -20.58 11.60
CA LEU A 91 2.79 -19.80 12.81
C LEU A 91 2.00 -18.49 12.85
N ASP A 92 1.52 -18.17 14.06
CA ASP A 92 0.92 -16.87 14.34
C ASP A 92 1.95 -15.74 14.20
N ILE A 93 1.51 -14.55 13.81
CA ILE A 93 2.37 -13.35 13.74
C ILE A 93 2.82 -12.89 15.13
N PHE A 94 2.03 -13.13 16.18
CA PHE A 94 2.39 -12.86 17.58
C PHE A 94 3.19 -14.04 18.12
N GLN A 95 4.48 -14.05 17.82
CA GLN A 95 5.44 -15.11 18.08
C GLN A 95 6.72 -14.57 18.73
N THR A 96 7.83 -15.31 18.68
CA THR A 96 9.14 -14.82 19.08
C THR A 96 9.46 -13.50 18.37
N GLY A 97 9.72 -12.44 19.15
CA GLY A 97 9.79 -11.05 18.63
C GLY A 97 10.88 -10.79 17.60
N SER A 98 11.95 -11.58 17.56
CA SER A 98 12.98 -11.60 16.52
C SER A 98 12.53 -12.30 15.22
N GLY A 99 11.37 -12.94 15.21
CA GLY A 99 10.90 -13.77 14.09
C GLY A 99 11.62 -15.12 13.95
N THR A 100 12.38 -15.55 14.99
CA THR A 100 13.11 -16.82 14.95
C THR A 100 12.20 -18.01 14.65
N SER A 101 10.97 -18.01 15.16
CA SER A 101 9.99 -19.06 14.88
C SER A 101 9.73 -19.20 13.38
N SER A 102 9.49 -18.10 12.68
CA SER A 102 9.28 -18.13 11.21
C SER A 102 10.55 -18.45 10.43
N ASN A 103 11.73 -17.98 10.88
CA ASN A 103 12.99 -18.38 10.26
C ASN A 103 13.21 -19.89 10.36
N MET A 104 12.94 -20.48 11.53
CA MET A 104 13.06 -21.91 11.73
C MET A 104 12.00 -22.68 10.94
N ASN A 105 10.78 -22.17 10.83
CA ASN A 105 9.76 -22.76 9.99
C ASN A 105 10.25 -22.88 8.53
N ALA A 106 10.81 -21.82 7.97
CA ALA A 106 11.40 -21.85 6.63
C ALA A 106 12.57 -22.86 6.55
N ASN A 107 13.46 -22.85 7.53
CA ASN A 107 14.61 -23.78 7.55
C ASN A 107 14.17 -25.24 7.59
N GLU A 108 13.17 -25.59 8.40
CA GLU A 108 12.66 -26.96 8.55
C GLU A 108 11.94 -27.44 7.27
N VAL A 109 11.06 -26.61 6.69
CA VAL A 109 10.35 -26.91 5.44
C VAL A 109 11.35 -27.11 4.31
N ILE A 110 12.31 -26.20 4.15
CA ILE A 110 13.33 -26.28 3.11
C ILE A 110 14.23 -27.52 3.32
N ALA A 111 14.67 -27.78 4.56
CA ALA A 111 15.52 -28.94 4.83
C ALA A 111 14.83 -30.26 4.50
N LYS A 112 13.57 -30.44 4.90
CA LYS A 112 12.79 -31.63 4.56
C LYS A 112 12.65 -31.77 3.03
N ARG A 113 12.24 -30.72 2.35
CA ARG A 113 12.07 -30.74 0.90
C ARG A 113 13.39 -30.95 0.16
N ALA A 114 14.48 -30.33 0.59
CA ALA A 114 15.81 -30.50 0.03
C ALA A 114 16.32 -31.95 0.18
N ASN A 115 16.02 -32.63 1.30
CA ASN A 115 16.34 -34.04 1.49
C ASN A 115 15.59 -34.97 0.51
N GLU A 116 14.39 -34.59 0.08
CA GLU A 116 13.66 -35.34 -0.97
C GLU A 116 14.25 -35.09 -2.36
N LEU A 117 14.73 -33.85 -2.60
CA LEU A 117 15.24 -33.40 -3.91
C LEU A 117 16.73 -33.68 -4.13
N LYS A 118 17.50 -33.97 -3.07
CA LYS A 118 18.95 -34.15 -3.17
C LYS A 118 19.35 -35.29 -4.07
N SER A 119 20.46 -35.11 -4.78
CA SER A 119 21.10 -36.13 -5.60
C SER A 119 22.62 -35.94 -5.51
N GLY A 120 23.38 -37.04 -5.67
CA GLY A 120 24.84 -36.98 -5.64
C GLY A 120 25.47 -36.75 -4.27
N THR A 121 24.71 -36.95 -3.18
CA THR A 121 25.18 -36.81 -1.79
C THR A 121 24.36 -37.66 -0.83
N ASP A 122 25.02 -38.29 0.15
CA ASP A 122 24.38 -38.99 1.28
C ASP A 122 24.20 -38.07 2.50
N ILE A 123 24.66 -36.82 2.42
CA ILE A 123 24.54 -35.86 3.52
C ILE A 123 23.07 -35.58 3.80
N VAL A 124 22.67 -35.77 5.05
CA VAL A 124 21.35 -35.33 5.53
C VAL A 124 21.37 -33.83 5.70
N ILE A 125 20.54 -33.12 4.93
CA ILE A 125 20.45 -31.64 4.98
C ILE A 125 19.74 -31.25 6.26
N HIS A 126 20.48 -30.54 7.14
CA HIS A 126 20.01 -30.09 8.44
C HIS A 126 19.52 -28.62 8.38
N PRO A 127 18.40 -28.26 9.04
CA PRO A 127 17.86 -26.90 8.98
C PRO A 127 18.82 -25.83 9.52
N ASN A 128 19.58 -26.11 10.61
CA ASN A 128 20.53 -25.14 11.17
C ASN A 128 21.89 -25.18 10.48
N ASP A 129 22.46 -26.40 10.29
CA ASP A 129 23.85 -26.53 9.87
C ASP A 129 24.05 -26.29 8.36
N HIS A 130 22.99 -26.43 7.55
CA HIS A 130 23.05 -26.27 6.11
C HIS A 130 22.14 -25.15 5.59
N VAL A 131 20.82 -25.16 5.87
CA VAL A 131 19.89 -24.16 5.36
C VAL A 131 20.15 -22.80 5.98
N ASN A 132 20.44 -22.76 7.29
CA ASN A 132 20.73 -21.52 8.04
C ASN A 132 22.23 -21.22 8.16
N PHE A 133 23.10 -21.91 7.44
CA PHE A 133 24.54 -21.74 7.56
C PHE A 133 24.99 -20.31 7.36
N GLY A 134 25.77 -19.76 8.30
CA GLY A 134 26.29 -18.39 8.26
C GLY A 134 25.22 -17.30 8.43
N GLN A 135 24.07 -17.65 9.00
CA GLN A 135 22.95 -16.73 9.20
C GLN A 135 22.46 -16.77 10.66
N SER A 136 21.76 -15.71 11.06
CA SER A 136 20.94 -15.65 12.27
C SER A 136 19.52 -15.22 11.90
N SER A 137 18.53 -15.52 12.73
CA SER A 137 17.20 -14.91 12.57
C SER A 137 17.28 -13.38 12.63
N ASN A 138 18.27 -12.85 13.35
CA ASN A 138 18.46 -11.43 13.60
C ASN A 138 18.87 -10.63 12.34
N ASP A 139 19.53 -11.25 11.37
CA ASP A 139 19.80 -10.66 10.06
C ASP A 139 18.82 -11.14 8.98
N VAL A 140 18.35 -12.39 9.04
CA VAL A 140 17.41 -12.98 8.08
C VAL A 140 16.05 -12.28 8.07
N ILE A 141 15.44 -12.08 9.23
CA ILE A 141 14.08 -11.53 9.31
C ILE A 141 14.02 -10.08 8.81
N PRO A 142 14.85 -9.13 9.28
CA PRO A 142 14.82 -7.77 8.73
C PRO A 142 15.21 -7.73 7.25
N THR A 143 16.07 -8.63 6.76
CA THR A 143 16.35 -8.80 5.33
C THR A 143 15.09 -9.24 4.57
N ALA A 144 14.37 -10.25 5.06
CA ALA A 144 13.13 -10.73 4.44
C ALA A 144 12.04 -9.64 4.41
N ILE A 145 11.89 -8.84 5.47
CA ILE A 145 10.97 -7.69 5.50
C ILE A 145 11.27 -6.72 4.36
N ARG A 146 12.55 -6.34 4.21
CA ARG A 146 12.98 -5.39 3.18
C ARG A 146 12.77 -5.94 1.78
N ILE A 147 13.17 -7.17 1.52
CA ILE A 147 12.97 -7.84 0.21
C ILE A 147 11.49 -7.92 -0.13
N ALA A 148 10.65 -8.42 0.79
CA ALA A 148 9.21 -8.54 0.58
C ALA A 148 8.55 -7.18 0.28
N ALA A 149 8.89 -6.15 1.06
CA ALA A 149 8.33 -4.82 0.89
C ALA A 149 8.74 -4.19 -0.45
N VAL A 150 10.03 -4.24 -0.82
CA VAL A 150 10.52 -3.70 -2.11
C VAL A 150 9.82 -4.38 -3.28
N ILE A 151 9.79 -5.71 -3.30
CA ILE A 151 9.15 -6.47 -4.39
C ILE A 151 7.66 -6.12 -4.48
N SER A 152 6.93 -6.11 -3.37
CA SER A 152 5.49 -5.84 -3.36
C SER A 152 5.16 -4.40 -3.75
N VAL A 153 5.97 -3.43 -3.32
CA VAL A 153 5.79 -2.02 -3.70
C VAL A 153 6.02 -1.82 -5.19
N GLU A 154 7.13 -2.31 -5.72
CA GLU A 154 7.52 -2.12 -7.12
C GLU A 154 6.61 -2.89 -8.09
N LYS A 155 6.25 -4.14 -7.73
CA LYS A 155 5.46 -5.01 -8.61
C LYS A 155 3.97 -4.71 -8.58
N ASP A 156 3.42 -4.32 -7.43
CA ASP A 156 1.99 -4.25 -7.22
C ASP A 156 1.49 -2.84 -6.88
N LEU A 157 2.08 -2.17 -5.86
CA LEU A 157 1.54 -0.91 -5.35
C LEU A 157 1.76 0.27 -6.30
N ILE A 158 3.01 0.50 -6.73
CA ILE A 158 3.33 1.61 -7.66
C ILE A 158 2.54 1.48 -8.97
N PRO A 159 2.50 0.31 -9.63
CA PRO A 159 1.67 0.13 -10.83
C PRO A 159 0.18 0.39 -10.58
N SER A 160 -0.36 -0.02 -9.42
CA SER A 160 -1.78 0.21 -9.08
C SER A 160 -2.09 1.70 -8.87
N LEU A 161 -1.20 2.44 -8.20
CA LEU A 161 -1.33 3.89 -8.02
C LEU A 161 -1.18 4.65 -9.34
N ARG A 162 -0.23 4.27 -10.18
CA ARG A 162 -0.06 4.86 -11.53
C ARG A 162 -1.27 4.59 -12.42
N HIS A 163 -1.86 3.40 -12.33
CA HIS A 163 -3.10 3.08 -13.01
C HIS A 163 -4.24 3.98 -12.54
N LEU A 164 -4.42 4.17 -11.23
CA LEU A 164 -5.42 5.09 -10.69
C LEU A 164 -5.19 6.53 -11.13
N GLN A 165 -3.95 7.03 -11.06
CA GLN A 165 -3.57 8.37 -11.54
C GLN A 165 -3.99 8.57 -13.00
N LYS A 166 -3.63 7.63 -13.87
CA LYS A 166 -3.96 7.67 -15.29
C LYS A 166 -5.48 7.68 -15.51
N THR A 167 -6.20 6.81 -14.82
CA THR A 167 -7.66 6.71 -14.94
C THR A 167 -8.36 8.02 -14.52
N LEU A 168 -7.88 8.67 -13.45
CA LEU A 168 -8.39 9.98 -13.02
C LEU A 168 -8.15 11.05 -14.07
N LEU A 169 -6.95 11.12 -14.67
CA LEU A 169 -6.63 12.08 -15.74
C LEU A 169 -7.47 11.86 -16.99
N GLU A 170 -7.63 10.60 -17.41
CA GLU A 170 -8.45 10.25 -18.58
C GLU A 170 -9.92 10.61 -18.35
N LYS A 171 -10.46 10.32 -17.17
CA LYS A 171 -11.84 10.68 -16.80
C LYS A 171 -12.05 12.19 -16.72
N GLY A 172 -11.12 12.94 -16.12
CA GLY A 172 -11.15 14.41 -16.13
C GLY A 172 -11.18 14.98 -17.52
N LYS A 173 -10.32 14.47 -18.44
CA LYS A 173 -10.25 14.90 -19.83
C LYS A 173 -11.53 14.61 -20.63
N GLU A 174 -12.22 13.50 -20.35
CA GLU A 174 -13.52 13.16 -20.96
C GLU A 174 -14.56 14.26 -20.72
N TYR A 175 -14.48 14.95 -19.57
CA TYR A 175 -15.42 15.99 -19.13
C TYR A 175 -14.75 17.36 -18.97
N LYS A 176 -13.69 17.65 -19.73
CA LYS A 176 -12.88 18.90 -19.62
C LYS A 176 -13.68 20.20 -19.75
N ASP A 177 -14.76 20.18 -20.55
CA ASP A 177 -15.60 21.36 -20.82
C ASP A 177 -16.79 21.47 -19.86
N VAL A 178 -16.94 20.54 -18.91
CA VAL A 178 -18.02 20.58 -17.93
C VAL A 178 -17.61 21.44 -16.75
N VAL A 179 -18.26 22.60 -16.63
CA VAL A 179 -18.07 23.53 -15.51
C VAL A 179 -19.02 23.19 -14.38
N LYS A 180 -18.49 23.11 -13.17
CA LYS A 180 -19.24 22.85 -11.94
C LYS A 180 -18.97 23.92 -10.88
N THR A 181 -19.82 23.99 -9.89
CA THR A 181 -19.57 24.80 -8.69
C THR A 181 -18.44 24.16 -7.89
N GLY A 182 -17.34 24.89 -7.67
CA GLY A 182 -16.32 24.53 -6.68
C GLY A 182 -16.88 24.66 -5.26
N ARG A 183 -16.30 23.95 -4.30
CA ARG A 183 -16.74 23.99 -2.88
C ARG A 183 -15.58 24.21 -1.94
N THR A 184 -15.76 25.17 -1.04
CA THR A 184 -14.92 25.37 0.15
C THR A 184 -15.82 25.32 1.37
N HIS A 185 -15.40 24.69 2.47
CA HIS A 185 -16.24 24.45 3.65
C HIS A 185 -17.56 23.72 3.34
N LEU A 186 -17.63 22.93 2.26
CA LEU A 186 -18.84 22.35 1.67
C LEU A 186 -19.87 23.39 1.19
N MET A 187 -19.51 24.67 1.13
CA MET A 187 -20.34 25.75 0.61
C MET A 187 -19.97 26.07 -0.83
N ASP A 188 -20.94 26.56 -1.58
CA ASP A 188 -20.76 26.97 -2.96
C ASP A 188 -19.66 28.05 -3.08
N ALA A 189 -18.77 27.86 -4.03
CA ALA A 189 -17.65 28.75 -4.33
C ALA A 189 -17.55 29.03 -5.84
N MET A 190 -16.41 29.51 -6.30
CA MET A 190 -16.20 29.84 -7.71
C MET A 190 -16.22 28.59 -8.59
N PRO A 191 -16.60 28.73 -9.86
CA PRO A 191 -16.61 27.64 -10.84
C PRO A 191 -15.23 27.03 -11.07
N ILE A 192 -15.22 25.70 -11.26
CA ILE A 192 -14.08 24.91 -11.73
C ILE A 192 -14.56 23.96 -12.82
N THR A 193 -13.64 23.35 -13.57
CA THR A 193 -14.00 22.24 -14.47
C THR A 193 -13.83 20.89 -13.79
N ILE A 194 -14.52 19.88 -14.28
CA ILE A 194 -14.31 18.49 -13.85
C ILE A 194 -12.84 18.09 -14.04
N GLU A 195 -12.22 18.48 -15.16
CA GLU A 195 -10.80 18.20 -15.43
C GLU A 195 -9.89 18.81 -14.36
N GLN A 196 -10.14 20.05 -13.95
CA GLN A 196 -9.35 20.70 -12.88
C GLN A 196 -9.46 19.97 -11.55
N GLU A 197 -10.65 19.57 -11.14
CA GLU A 197 -10.86 18.81 -9.90
C GLU A 197 -10.16 17.45 -9.94
N PHE A 198 -10.34 16.68 -11.01
CA PHE A 198 -9.72 15.37 -11.19
C PHE A 198 -8.19 15.45 -11.34
N SER A 199 -7.67 16.52 -11.96
CA SER A 199 -6.23 16.76 -12.04
C SER A 199 -5.60 16.94 -10.65
N GLY A 200 -6.32 17.60 -9.72
CA GLY A 200 -5.92 17.73 -8.32
C GLY A 200 -5.81 16.37 -7.61
N TYR A 201 -6.79 15.48 -7.81
CA TYR A 201 -6.76 14.12 -7.30
C TYR A 201 -5.60 13.31 -7.89
N ALA A 202 -5.42 13.37 -9.21
CA ALA A 202 -4.33 12.69 -9.90
C ALA A 202 -2.95 13.15 -9.40
N ARG A 203 -2.78 14.46 -9.13
CA ARG A 203 -1.52 15.00 -8.59
C ARG A 203 -1.26 14.53 -7.16
N GLN A 204 -2.29 14.36 -6.32
CA GLN A 204 -2.11 13.77 -4.99
C GLN A 204 -1.55 12.34 -5.07
N ILE A 205 -2.05 11.53 -6.02
CA ILE A 205 -1.56 10.14 -6.23
C ILE A 205 -0.14 10.16 -6.78
N GLU A 206 0.16 11.01 -7.75
CA GLU A 206 1.52 11.16 -8.30
C GLU A 206 2.54 11.49 -7.21
N LEU A 207 2.25 12.49 -6.37
CA LEU A 207 3.09 12.84 -5.22
C LEU A 207 3.20 11.69 -4.21
N GLY A 208 2.16 10.89 -4.08
CA GLY A 208 2.17 9.67 -3.26
C GLY A 208 3.19 8.66 -3.78
N VAL A 209 3.23 8.42 -5.10
CA VAL A 209 4.21 7.54 -5.74
C VAL A 209 5.64 8.07 -5.54
N GLU A 210 5.87 9.36 -5.80
CA GLU A 210 7.18 10.01 -5.60
C GLU A 210 7.69 9.82 -4.15
N ARG A 211 6.81 9.95 -3.14
CA ARG A 211 7.15 9.74 -1.72
C ARG A 211 7.55 8.30 -1.44
N ILE A 212 6.79 7.34 -1.96
CA ILE A 212 7.10 5.90 -1.81
C ILE A 212 8.46 5.61 -2.45
N GLU A 213 8.68 5.99 -3.71
CA GLU A 213 9.94 5.79 -4.43
C GLU A 213 11.14 6.37 -3.66
N SER A 214 10.99 7.55 -3.06
CA SER A 214 12.05 8.18 -2.27
C SER A 214 12.39 7.43 -0.97
N SER A 215 11.45 6.71 -0.38
CA SER A 215 11.68 5.90 0.83
C SER A 215 12.27 4.52 0.52
N LEU A 216 12.01 3.96 -0.67
CA LEU A 216 12.52 2.65 -1.07
C LEU A 216 14.05 2.58 -1.08
N PHE A 217 14.72 3.69 -1.36
CA PHE A 217 16.19 3.76 -1.34
C PHE A 217 16.80 3.17 -0.04
N ARG A 218 16.19 3.47 1.12
CA ARG A 218 16.66 2.96 2.42
C ARG A 218 16.22 1.52 2.69
N MET A 219 15.20 1.03 2.03
CA MET A 219 14.79 -0.38 2.09
C MET A 219 15.74 -1.31 1.32
N LEU A 220 16.54 -0.79 0.40
CA LEU A 220 17.47 -1.59 -0.40
C LEU A 220 18.74 -2.00 0.37
N GLU A 221 19.05 -1.41 1.51
CA GLU A 221 20.19 -1.77 2.36
C GLU A 221 19.86 -3.01 3.20
N LEU A 222 20.53 -4.13 2.98
CA LEU A 222 20.20 -5.40 3.62
C LEU A 222 21.13 -5.69 4.81
N PRO A 223 20.55 -6.05 5.98
CA PRO A 223 21.34 -6.44 7.16
C PRO A 223 22.00 -7.82 7.05
N GLN A 224 21.67 -8.63 6.02
CA GLN A 224 22.18 -9.98 5.84
C GLN A 224 23.71 -10.01 5.83
N GLY A 225 24.28 -10.88 6.66
CA GLY A 225 25.72 -10.98 6.90
C GLY A 225 26.17 -10.45 8.25
N GLY A 226 25.35 -9.67 8.96
CA GLY A 226 25.63 -9.24 10.33
C GLY A 226 25.49 -10.33 11.38
N THR A 227 24.78 -11.40 11.07
CA THR A 227 24.52 -12.57 11.92
C THR A 227 23.85 -12.22 13.26
N ALA A 228 24.45 -12.60 14.40
CA ALA A 228 23.78 -12.51 15.72
C ALA A 228 23.56 -11.07 16.20
N VAL A 229 24.56 -10.20 16.06
CA VAL A 229 24.57 -8.84 16.64
C VAL A 229 25.14 -7.76 15.70
N GLY A 230 25.49 -8.10 14.47
CA GLY A 230 26.08 -7.16 13.50
C GLY A 230 27.57 -7.35 13.22
N THR A 231 28.25 -8.26 13.93
CA THR A 231 29.70 -8.49 13.77
C THR A 231 30.05 -9.49 12.67
N GLY A 232 29.08 -10.21 12.11
CA GLY A 232 29.31 -11.26 11.12
C GLY A 232 30.00 -12.50 11.68
N ILE A 233 29.79 -12.83 12.96
CA ILE A 233 30.38 -14.03 13.55
C ILE A 233 29.84 -15.28 12.86
N ASN A 234 30.73 -16.26 12.61
CA ASN A 234 30.42 -17.55 11.96
C ASN A 234 29.92 -17.43 10.51
N THR A 235 30.21 -16.31 9.82
CA THR A 235 30.01 -16.20 8.38
C THR A 235 31.28 -15.68 7.68
N HIS A 236 31.32 -15.75 6.37
CA HIS A 236 32.46 -15.25 5.59
C HIS A 236 32.38 -13.74 5.45
N SER A 237 33.52 -13.04 5.50
CA SER A 237 33.58 -11.56 5.41
C SER A 237 32.98 -10.97 4.12
N GLU A 238 32.93 -11.73 3.03
CA GLU A 238 32.31 -11.32 1.77
C GLU A 238 30.84 -11.75 1.63
N PHE A 239 30.28 -12.44 2.63
CA PHE A 239 28.96 -13.03 2.52
C PHE A 239 27.86 -11.97 2.28
N GLY A 240 27.79 -10.93 3.09
CA GLY A 240 26.80 -9.85 2.96
C GLY A 240 26.85 -9.17 1.60
N LYS A 241 28.05 -8.81 1.15
CA LYS A 241 28.26 -8.18 -0.17
C LYS A 241 27.82 -9.08 -1.32
N ARG A 242 28.22 -10.36 -1.31
CA ARG A 242 27.85 -11.34 -2.36
C ARG A 242 26.36 -11.65 -2.31
N PHE A 243 25.79 -11.72 -1.11
CA PHE A 243 24.35 -11.91 -0.92
C PHE A 243 23.57 -10.79 -1.59
N ALA A 244 23.88 -9.52 -1.28
CA ALA A 244 23.23 -8.37 -1.87
C ALA A 244 23.35 -8.32 -3.41
N ALA A 245 24.53 -8.63 -3.94
CA ALA A 245 24.73 -8.71 -5.39
C ALA A 245 23.94 -9.84 -6.05
N THR A 246 23.81 -11.00 -5.37
CA THR A 246 23.09 -12.16 -5.89
C THR A 246 21.58 -11.94 -5.85
N ILE A 247 21.04 -11.47 -4.73
CA ILE A 247 19.59 -11.16 -4.64
C ILE A 247 19.19 -10.10 -5.65
N SER A 248 20.05 -9.12 -5.93
CA SER A 248 19.80 -8.11 -6.96
C SER A 248 19.63 -8.73 -8.35
N LYS A 249 20.46 -9.72 -8.69
CA LYS A 249 20.33 -10.45 -9.98
C LYS A 249 19.09 -11.30 -10.05
N GLU A 250 18.72 -11.95 -8.95
CA GLU A 250 17.56 -12.87 -8.91
C GLU A 250 16.22 -12.10 -8.95
N THR A 251 16.17 -10.89 -8.38
CA THR A 251 14.94 -10.10 -8.27
C THR A 251 14.84 -8.96 -9.28
N GLY A 252 15.95 -8.49 -9.82
CA GLY A 252 16.03 -7.31 -10.69
C GLY A 252 16.07 -5.97 -9.94
N TYR A 253 16.07 -5.96 -8.60
CA TYR A 253 16.15 -4.75 -7.78
C TYR A 253 17.57 -4.55 -7.23
N SER A 254 17.99 -3.29 -7.04
CA SER A 254 19.37 -2.94 -6.70
C SER A 254 19.64 -2.98 -5.20
N PHE A 255 19.52 -4.14 -4.58
CA PHE A 255 19.85 -4.33 -3.17
C PHE A 255 21.36 -4.17 -2.94
N ILE A 256 21.73 -3.61 -1.80
CA ILE A 256 23.12 -3.45 -1.36
C ILE A 256 23.30 -3.98 0.07
N GLU A 257 24.52 -4.34 0.42
CA GLU A 257 24.88 -4.65 1.80
C GLU A 257 24.73 -3.40 2.67
N ALA A 258 24.16 -3.53 3.87
CA ALA A 258 24.04 -2.43 4.80
C ALA A 258 25.39 -1.82 5.14
N LYS A 259 25.46 -0.49 5.14
CA LYS A 259 26.69 0.23 5.55
C LYS A 259 27.06 0.00 7.00
N ASN A 260 26.05 -0.31 7.81
CA ASN A 260 26.21 -0.62 9.22
C ASN A 260 25.21 -1.72 9.62
N HIS A 261 25.72 -2.92 9.84
CA HIS A 261 24.89 -4.07 10.23
C HIS A 261 24.29 -3.92 11.62
N PHE A 262 24.94 -3.18 12.55
CA PHE A 262 24.39 -2.94 13.89
C PHE A 262 23.11 -2.11 13.81
N GLU A 263 23.10 -1.04 13.04
CA GLU A 263 21.90 -0.22 12.78
C GLU A 263 20.84 -1.05 12.06
N ALA A 264 21.18 -1.70 10.95
CA ALA A 264 20.23 -2.37 10.07
C ALA A 264 19.51 -3.56 10.71
N GLN A 265 20.09 -4.19 11.76
CA GLN A 265 19.48 -5.28 12.53
C GLN A 265 18.70 -4.79 13.76
N ALA A 266 19.24 -3.77 14.45
CA ALA A 266 18.67 -3.30 15.71
C ALA A 266 17.48 -2.36 15.52
N THR A 267 17.36 -1.74 14.34
CA THR A 267 16.29 -0.79 14.03
C THR A 267 15.40 -1.25 12.88
N VAL A 268 14.23 -0.64 12.79
CA VAL A 268 13.30 -0.79 11.67
C VAL A 268 12.93 0.58 11.08
N ASP A 269 13.86 1.53 11.11
CA ASP A 269 13.62 2.91 10.70
C ASP A 269 13.18 3.01 9.24
N ALA A 270 13.79 2.24 8.32
CA ALA A 270 13.38 2.21 6.92
C ALA A 270 11.95 1.64 6.72
N PRO A 271 11.54 0.54 7.36
CA PRO A 271 10.13 0.11 7.43
C PRO A 271 9.18 1.17 8.00
N VAL A 272 9.55 1.87 9.08
CA VAL A 272 8.76 2.96 9.68
C VAL A 272 8.60 4.12 8.71
N GLU A 273 9.67 4.53 8.04
CA GLU A 273 9.63 5.59 7.03
C GLU A 273 8.71 5.22 5.86
N LEU A 274 8.86 4.03 5.28
CA LEU A 274 8.00 3.56 4.20
C LEU A 274 6.53 3.54 4.66
N SER A 275 6.23 3.03 5.84
CA SER A 275 4.89 3.03 6.44
C SER A 275 4.31 4.45 6.54
N GLY A 276 5.09 5.44 6.95
CA GLY A 276 4.69 6.85 6.97
C GLY A 276 4.30 7.39 5.59
N GLN A 277 4.98 6.96 4.52
CA GLN A 277 4.60 7.32 3.15
C GLN A 277 3.31 6.62 2.72
N LEU A 278 3.13 5.34 3.06
CA LEU A 278 1.88 4.60 2.81
C LEU A 278 0.70 5.27 3.53
N LYS A 279 0.88 5.70 4.78
CA LYS A 279 -0.13 6.49 5.51
C LYS A 279 -0.49 7.77 4.77
N THR A 280 0.48 8.50 4.23
CA THR A 280 0.21 9.74 3.47
C THR A 280 -0.64 9.46 2.23
N VAL A 281 -0.35 8.35 1.52
CA VAL A 281 -1.18 7.90 0.39
C VAL A 281 -2.61 7.54 0.86
N ALA A 282 -2.73 6.82 1.97
CA ALA A 282 -4.04 6.47 2.54
C ALA A 282 -4.87 7.73 2.90
N VAL A 283 -4.25 8.77 3.47
CA VAL A 283 -4.90 10.06 3.75
C VAL A 283 -5.41 10.72 2.46
N SER A 284 -4.61 10.70 1.39
CA SER A 284 -5.02 11.24 0.09
C SER A 284 -6.19 10.46 -0.51
N LEU A 285 -6.12 9.13 -0.49
CA LEU A 285 -7.17 8.24 -1.01
C LEU A 285 -8.47 8.37 -0.20
N MET A 286 -8.39 8.53 1.12
CA MET A 286 -9.57 8.75 1.97
C MET A 286 -10.28 10.05 1.60
N LYS A 287 -9.53 11.13 1.37
CA LYS A 287 -10.10 12.43 0.91
C LYS A 287 -10.77 12.26 -0.44
N ILE A 288 -10.11 11.64 -1.41
CA ILE A 288 -10.65 11.42 -2.76
C ILE A 288 -11.92 10.56 -2.70
N GLY A 289 -11.88 9.43 -1.99
CA GLY A 289 -13.05 8.56 -1.84
C GLY A 289 -14.25 9.26 -1.18
N ASN A 290 -14.01 10.11 -0.19
CA ASN A 290 -15.08 10.91 0.43
C ASN A 290 -15.64 11.97 -0.53
N ASP A 291 -14.82 12.63 -1.33
CA ASP A 291 -15.31 13.60 -2.33
C ASP A 291 -16.20 12.89 -3.37
N PHE A 292 -15.80 11.70 -3.85
CA PHE A 292 -16.63 10.89 -4.74
C PHE A 292 -17.98 10.52 -4.11
N ARG A 293 -18.00 10.14 -2.82
CA ARG A 293 -19.24 9.87 -2.08
C ARG A 293 -20.13 11.12 -1.99
N TRP A 294 -19.55 12.29 -1.73
CA TRP A 294 -20.29 13.55 -1.72
C TRP A 294 -20.86 13.90 -3.09
N MET A 295 -20.07 13.83 -4.14
CA MET A 295 -20.53 14.13 -5.51
C MET A 295 -21.63 13.20 -5.97
N ASN A 296 -21.63 11.92 -5.55
CA ASN A 296 -22.66 10.92 -5.88
C ASN A 296 -23.87 10.98 -4.94
N SER A 297 -23.84 11.75 -3.86
CA SER A 297 -24.90 11.72 -2.84
C SER A 297 -26.28 12.09 -3.39
N GLY A 298 -27.31 11.43 -2.90
CA GLY A 298 -28.68 11.67 -3.32
C GLY A 298 -29.33 10.41 -3.96
N PRO A 299 -29.86 10.47 -5.20
CA PRO A 299 -29.69 11.50 -6.25
C PRO A 299 -30.55 12.77 -6.12
N ASN A 300 -31.67 12.73 -5.40
CA ASN A 300 -32.61 13.86 -5.35
C ASN A 300 -32.30 14.84 -4.22
N SER A 301 -32.02 14.32 -3.02
CA SER A 301 -31.81 15.12 -1.79
C SER A 301 -30.33 15.30 -1.43
N GLY A 302 -29.44 15.10 -2.37
CA GLY A 302 -28.01 15.31 -2.23
C GLY A 302 -27.41 16.09 -3.39
N ILE A 303 -26.08 16.06 -3.53
CA ILE A 303 -25.37 16.80 -4.57
C ILE A 303 -25.69 16.23 -5.96
N GLY A 304 -25.46 14.93 -6.16
CA GLY A 304 -25.85 14.21 -7.39
C GLY A 304 -25.16 14.70 -8.67
N GLU A 305 -23.91 15.20 -8.57
CA GLU A 305 -23.13 15.68 -9.72
C GLU A 305 -22.58 14.53 -10.58
N VAL A 306 -22.36 13.39 -9.95
CA VAL A 306 -21.87 12.18 -10.62
C VAL A 306 -22.77 11.00 -10.30
N GLU A 307 -22.71 10.00 -11.15
CA GLU A 307 -23.31 8.69 -10.94
C GLU A 307 -22.22 7.63 -10.95
N LEU A 308 -22.12 6.88 -9.87
CA LEU A 308 -21.20 5.75 -9.74
C LEU A 308 -21.83 4.47 -10.25
N MET A 309 -21.01 3.50 -10.61
CA MET A 309 -21.48 2.20 -11.14
C MET A 309 -22.36 1.47 -10.12
N ALA A 310 -23.50 0.97 -10.57
CA ALA A 310 -24.38 0.10 -9.78
C ALA A 310 -23.83 -1.33 -9.79
N LEU A 311 -23.03 -1.68 -8.78
CA LEU A 311 -22.30 -2.96 -8.73
C LEU A 311 -23.03 -4.05 -7.95
N GLN A 312 -23.94 -3.66 -7.04
CA GLN A 312 -24.74 -4.58 -6.24
C GLN A 312 -26.00 -3.89 -5.70
N PRO A 313 -27.03 -4.63 -5.30
CA PRO A 313 -28.15 -4.05 -4.57
C PRO A 313 -27.70 -3.35 -3.29
N GLY A 314 -28.08 -2.09 -3.09
CA GLY A 314 -27.58 -1.27 -1.99
C GLY A 314 -28.36 -1.40 -0.68
N SER A 315 -29.54 -2.04 -0.70
CA SER A 315 -30.41 -2.15 0.49
C SER A 315 -31.24 -3.41 0.45
N SER A 316 -31.43 -4.04 1.61
CA SER A 316 -32.31 -5.20 1.78
C SER A 316 -33.80 -4.85 1.83
N ILE A 317 -34.11 -3.57 2.10
CA ILE A 317 -35.52 -3.11 2.31
C ILE A 317 -35.92 -1.91 1.43
N MET A 318 -34.98 -1.28 0.71
CA MET A 318 -35.23 -0.14 -0.17
C MET A 318 -34.85 -0.50 -1.62
N PRO A 319 -35.80 -1.01 -2.43
CA PRO A 319 -35.51 -1.38 -3.81
C PRO A 319 -34.99 -0.19 -4.62
N GLY A 320 -33.97 -0.41 -5.44
CA GLY A 320 -33.37 0.63 -6.28
C GLY A 320 -32.37 1.55 -5.59
N LYS A 321 -32.13 1.41 -4.27
CA LYS A 321 -31.06 2.16 -3.58
C LYS A 321 -29.70 1.55 -3.90
N VAL A 322 -28.85 2.32 -4.55
CA VAL A 322 -27.45 1.96 -4.85
C VAL A 322 -26.52 2.76 -3.95
N ASN A 323 -25.59 2.08 -3.27
CA ASN A 323 -24.63 2.71 -2.37
C ASN A 323 -23.22 2.81 -3.03
N PRO A 324 -22.40 3.79 -2.64
CA PRO A 324 -21.03 3.96 -3.13
C PRO A 324 -20.06 2.98 -2.43
N VAL A 325 -20.28 1.65 -2.63
CA VAL A 325 -19.62 0.59 -1.85
C VAL A 325 -18.14 0.47 -2.08
N ILE A 326 -17.63 0.89 -3.25
CA ILE A 326 -16.19 0.89 -3.56
C ILE A 326 -15.49 1.98 -2.74
N GLU A 327 -16.06 3.16 -2.67
CA GLU A 327 -15.56 4.29 -1.87
C GLU A 327 -15.62 3.98 -0.37
N GLU A 328 -16.66 3.29 0.08
CA GLU A 328 -16.77 2.83 1.47
C GLU A 328 -15.65 1.83 1.80
N SER A 329 -15.42 0.85 0.93
CA SER A 329 -14.32 -0.11 1.05
C SER A 329 -12.95 0.60 1.06
N LEU A 330 -12.73 1.54 0.13
CA LEU A 330 -11.49 2.32 0.06
C LEU A 330 -11.22 3.07 1.37
N THR A 331 -12.24 3.74 1.93
CA THR A 331 -12.07 4.48 3.19
C THR A 331 -11.77 3.57 4.39
N MET A 332 -12.34 2.35 4.43
CA MET A 332 -11.99 1.32 5.44
C MET A 332 -10.54 0.87 5.28
N VAL A 333 -10.07 0.62 4.06
CA VAL A 333 -8.66 0.28 3.79
C VAL A 333 -7.73 1.39 4.27
N CYS A 334 -8.05 2.64 3.96
CA CYS A 334 -7.26 3.79 4.42
C CYS A 334 -7.19 3.88 5.95
N ALA A 335 -8.30 3.64 6.64
CA ALA A 335 -8.33 3.62 8.11
C ALA A 335 -7.44 2.50 8.67
N GLN A 336 -7.47 1.29 8.06
CA GLN A 336 -6.63 0.17 8.46
C GLN A 336 -5.14 0.50 8.29
N VAL A 337 -4.73 1.09 7.17
CA VAL A 337 -3.34 1.49 6.92
C VAL A 337 -2.84 2.52 7.93
N ILE A 338 -3.68 3.48 8.31
CA ILE A 338 -3.35 4.46 9.35
C ILE A 338 -3.15 3.76 10.72
N GLY A 339 -3.99 2.77 11.04
CA GLY A 339 -3.83 1.96 12.24
C GLY A 339 -2.57 1.09 12.23
N ASN A 340 -2.24 0.51 11.08
CA ASN A 340 -1.02 -0.28 10.88
C ASN A 340 0.24 0.59 11.07
N ASP A 341 0.24 1.82 10.55
CA ASP A 341 1.35 2.76 10.72
C ASP A 341 1.61 3.09 12.21
N ALA A 342 0.55 3.27 12.99
CA ALA A 342 0.69 3.47 14.43
C ALA A 342 1.34 2.24 15.11
N THR A 343 0.93 1.03 14.73
CA THR A 343 1.53 -0.22 15.23
C THR A 343 3.00 -0.34 14.83
N ILE A 344 3.34 -0.04 13.57
CA ILE A 344 4.73 -0.06 13.07
C ILE A 344 5.59 0.96 13.80
N THR A 345 5.07 2.17 14.06
CA THR A 345 5.76 3.21 14.82
C THR A 345 6.09 2.75 16.25
N ILE A 346 5.12 2.13 16.94
CA ILE A 346 5.34 1.56 18.28
C ILE A 346 6.36 0.42 18.21
N GLY A 347 6.26 -0.45 17.20
CA GLY A 347 7.24 -1.50 16.95
C GLY A 347 8.64 -0.96 16.75
N GLY A 348 8.77 0.13 15.97
CA GLY A 348 10.07 0.78 15.69
C GLY A 348 10.76 1.29 16.95
N GLN A 349 10.03 1.98 17.82
CA GLN A 349 10.60 2.53 19.07
C GLN A 349 10.91 1.46 20.14
N SER A 350 10.50 0.20 19.93
CA SER A 350 10.63 -0.87 20.93
C SER A 350 11.94 -1.66 20.81
N GLY A 351 12.87 -1.26 19.95
CA GLY A 351 14.21 -1.86 19.85
C GLY A 351 15.03 -1.62 21.12
N ASN A 352 15.86 -2.61 21.46
CA ASN A 352 16.77 -2.53 22.61
C ASN A 352 18.14 -3.06 22.20
N PHE A 353 19.19 -2.25 22.37
CA PHE A 353 20.56 -2.60 22.00
C PHE A 353 20.66 -3.11 20.56
N GLU A 354 21.12 -4.32 20.34
CA GLU A 354 21.46 -4.85 19.01
C GLU A 354 20.28 -5.59 18.33
N LEU A 355 19.05 -5.53 18.86
CA LEU A 355 17.90 -6.21 18.26
C LEU A 355 16.58 -5.50 18.54
N ASN A 356 15.74 -5.42 17.53
CA ASN A 356 14.31 -5.13 17.70
C ASN A 356 13.51 -6.44 17.80
N VAL A 357 12.69 -6.57 18.83
CA VAL A 357 11.89 -7.79 19.10
C VAL A 357 10.39 -7.60 18.81
N MET A 358 10.07 -6.71 17.89
CA MET A 358 8.73 -6.49 17.32
C MET A 358 8.68 -6.78 15.82
N LEU A 359 9.68 -7.48 15.28
CA LEU A 359 9.84 -7.70 13.84
C LEU A 359 8.64 -8.37 13.18
N PRO A 360 8.00 -9.43 13.76
CA PRO A 360 6.85 -10.07 13.12
C PRO A 360 5.65 -9.15 12.96
N VAL A 361 5.31 -8.33 13.96
CA VAL A 361 4.17 -7.41 13.88
C VAL A 361 4.46 -6.24 12.94
N VAL A 362 5.71 -5.76 12.87
CA VAL A 362 6.14 -4.76 11.88
C VAL A 362 6.02 -5.32 10.46
N ALA A 363 6.55 -6.53 10.22
CA ALA A 363 6.47 -7.21 8.92
C ALA A 363 5.01 -7.36 8.45
N PHE A 364 4.16 -7.90 9.31
CA PHE A 364 2.75 -8.12 8.98
C PHE A 364 2.03 -6.82 8.62
N ASN A 365 2.10 -5.81 9.47
CA ASN A 365 1.37 -4.56 9.26
C ASN A 365 1.88 -3.78 8.04
N LEU A 366 3.20 -3.80 7.77
CA LEU A 366 3.78 -3.17 6.59
C LEU A 366 3.30 -3.85 5.29
N LEU A 367 3.44 -5.17 5.21
CA LEU A 367 3.09 -5.92 4.01
C LEU A 367 1.58 -5.94 3.77
N GLN A 368 0.77 -6.02 4.83
CA GLN A 368 -0.68 -5.86 4.72
C GLN A 368 -1.03 -4.48 4.15
N SER A 369 -0.40 -3.40 4.65
CA SER A 369 -0.66 -2.05 4.15
C SER A 369 -0.35 -1.90 2.67
N ILE A 370 0.77 -2.46 2.20
CA ILE A 370 1.15 -2.46 0.78
C ILE A 370 0.09 -3.20 -0.05
N GLU A 371 -0.29 -4.40 0.38
CA GLU A 371 -1.24 -5.26 -0.32
C GLU A 371 -2.63 -4.63 -0.45
N ILE A 372 -3.20 -4.18 0.69
CA ILE A 372 -4.57 -3.64 0.67
C ILE A 372 -4.66 -2.29 -0.04
N LEU A 373 -3.62 -1.42 0.04
CA LEU A 373 -3.55 -0.18 -0.74
C LEU A 373 -3.46 -0.45 -2.24
N SER A 374 -2.64 -1.42 -2.64
CA SER A 374 -2.52 -1.83 -4.03
C SER A 374 -3.85 -2.28 -4.60
N ASN A 375 -4.50 -3.23 -3.91
CA ASN A 375 -5.77 -3.80 -4.34
C ASN A 375 -6.90 -2.76 -4.35
N ALA A 376 -7.00 -1.94 -3.31
CA ALA A 376 -8.03 -0.91 -3.21
C ALA A 376 -7.85 0.20 -4.26
N SER A 377 -6.61 0.62 -4.55
CA SER A 377 -6.33 1.62 -5.58
C SER A 377 -6.73 1.14 -6.98
N ARG A 378 -6.40 -0.10 -7.32
CA ARG A 378 -6.82 -0.72 -8.58
C ARG A 378 -8.34 -0.88 -8.66
N ASN A 379 -8.94 -1.40 -7.60
CA ASN A 379 -10.40 -1.59 -7.52
C ASN A 379 -11.14 -0.25 -7.66
N PHE A 380 -10.66 0.82 -7.03
CA PHE A 380 -11.24 2.15 -7.15
C PHE A 380 -11.10 2.72 -8.57
N ALA A 381 -9.95 2.54 -9.22
CA ALA A 381 -9.77 2.91 -10.63
C ALA A 381 -10.77 2.20 -11.54
N ASP A 382 -10.85 0.86 -11.43
CA ASP A 382 -11.61 0.02 -12.38
C ASP A 382 -13.11 0.02 -12.11
N ARG A 383 -13.54 0.09 -10.83
CA ARG A 383 -14.92 -0.10 -10.41
C ARG A 383 -15.65 1.18 -10.00
N SER A 384 -14.92 2.29 -9.87
CA SER A 384 -15.52 3.59 -9.56
C SER A 384 -15.17 4.61 -10.64
N VAL A 385 -13.90 5.05 -10.72
CA VAL A 385 -13.46 6.14 -11.59
C VAL A 385 -13.77 5.86 -13.06
N GLN A 386 -13.43 4.69 -13.56
CA GLN A 386 -13.57 4.35 -14.99
C GLN A 386 -15.03 4.41 -15.46
N GLY A 387 -15.95 3.92 -14.67
CA GLY A 387 -17.38 3.85 -15.01
C GLY A 387 -18.21 5.04 -14.54
N LEU A 388 -17.60 6.05 -13.91
CA LEU A 388 -18.27 7.25 -13.45
C LEU A 388 -18.89 8.04 -14.60
N ILE A 389 -20.14 8.48 -14.41
CA ILE A 389 -20.89 9.34 -15.34
C ILE A 389 -21.08 10.72 -14.70
N VAL A 390 -20.73 11.79 -15.39
CA VAL A 390 -20.97 13.16 -14.96
C VAL A 390 -22.37 13.59 -15.40
N ARG A 391 -23.22 14.01 -14.45
CA ARG A 391 -24.59 14.48 -14.69
C ARG A 391 -24.61 15.95 -15.11
N LYS A 392 -24.29 16.20 -16.37
CA LYS A 392 -24.13 17.56 -16.93
C LYS A 392 -25.30 18.49 -16.65
N GLU A 393 -26.53 18.07 -16.96
CA GLU A 393 -27.75 18.86 -16.72
C GLU A 393 -27.92 19.26 -15.25
N ARG A 394 -27.61 18.34 -14.34
CA ARG A 394 -27.65 18.62 -12.88
C ARG A 394 -26.65 19.66 -12.51
N ILE A 395 -25.42 19.53 -12.97
CA ILE A 395 -24.31 20.47 -12.72
C ILE A 395 -24.65 21.87 -13.28
N GLU A 396 -25.09 21.95 -14.53
CA GLU A 396 -25.48 23.21 -15.18
C GLU A 396 -26.60 23.94 -14.42
N SER A 397 -27.62 23.18 -13.95
CA SER A 397 -28.70 23.74 -13.16
C SER A 397 -28.26 24.32 -11.82
N MET A 398 -27.20 23.78 -11.21
CA MET A 398 -26.66 24.27 -9.95
C MET A 398 -25.75 25.50 -10.18
N VAL A 399 -24.87 25.44 -11.19
CA VAL A 399 -23.99 26.57 -11.54
C VAL A 399 -24.79 27.81 -11.84
N GLY A 400 -25.85 27.72 -12.66
CA GLY A 400 -26.69 28.85 -13.06
C GLY A 400 -27.40 29.55 -11.89
N LYS A 401 -27.57 28.85 -10.74
CA LYS A 401 -28.19 29.41 -9.52
C LYS A 401 -27.18 29.84 -8.46
N ASN A 402 -25.90 29.67 -8.70
CA ASN A 402 -24.85 29.95 -7.72
C ASN A 402 -24.70 31.50 -7.55
N PRO A 403 -25.11 32.09 -6.41
CA PRO A 403 -25.03 33.55 -6.22
C PRO A 403 -23.59 34.04 -6.12
N ILE A 404 -22.61 33.18 -5.87
CA ILE A 404 -21.19 33.53 -5.75
C ILE A 404 -20.58 33.92 -7.11
N LEU A 405 -21.21 33.55 -8.23
CA LEU A 405 -20.81 34.02 -9.57
C LEU A 405 -20.67 35.54 -9.66
N VAL A 406 -21.43 36.29 -8.86
CA VAL A 406 -21.34 37.76 -8.78
C VAL A 406 -19.93 38.27 -8.47
N THR A 407 -19.08 37.45 -7.88
CA THR A 407 -17.67 37.76 -7.57
C THR A 407 -16.91 38.25 -8.82
N ALA A 408 -17.25 37.71 -9.99
CA ALA A 408 -16.65 38.15 -11.26
C ALA A 408 -17.01 39.58 -11.66
N LEU A 409 -18.07 40.17 -11.11
CA LEU A 409 -18.46 41.55 -11.31
C LEU A 409 -17.73 42.52 -10.38
N ASN A 410 -17.05 42.05 -9.31
CA ASN A 410 -16.38 42.94 -8.34
C ASN A 410 -15.44 43.98 -8.98
N PRO A 411 -14.62 43.63 -10.00
CA PRO A 411 -13.76 44.62 -10.65
C PRO A 411 -14.53 45.69 -11.39
N LEU A 412 -15.77 45.42 -11.85
CA LEU A 412 -16.59 46.33 -12.66
C LEU A 412 -17.51 47.22 -11.84
N ILE A 413 -18.09 46.67 -10.73
CA ILE A 413 -19.16 47.37 -9.98
C ILE A 413 -18.83 47.58 -8.49
N GLY A 414 -17.70 47.07 -8.02
CA GLY A 414 -17.28 47.09 -6.62
C GLY A 414 -17.98 46.06 -5.73
N TYR A 415 -17.34 45.73 -4.60
CA TYR A 415 -17.77 44.68 -3.67
C TYR A 415 -19.18 44.89 -3.09
N ASP A 416 -19.49 46.13 -2.64
CA ASP A 416 -20.78 46.40 -1.97
C ASP A 416 -21.98 46.24 -2.90
N LYS A 417 -21.84 46.62 -4.17
CA LYS A 417 -22.91 46.47 -5.18
C LYS A 417 -23.07 44.99 -5.54
N ALA A 418 -21.96 44.28 -5.72
CA ALA A 418 -21.96 42.81 -5.94
C ALA A 418 -22.61 42.07 -4.77
N ALA A 419 -22.31 42.42 -3.52
CA ALA A 419 -22.91 41.80 -2.35
C ALA A 419 -24.44 42.01 -2.27
N LYS A 420 -24.94 43.16 -2.71
CA LYS A 420 -26.39 43.41 -2.81
C LYS A 420 -27.03 42.51 -3.87
N ILE A 421 -26.42 42.42 -5.05
CA ILE A 421 -26.89 41.53 -6.14
C ILE A 421 -26.94 40.08 -5.66
N ALA A 422 -25.87 39.55 -5.01
CA ALA A 422 -25.86 38.20 -4.47
C ALA A 422 -27.00 37.96 -3.47
N LYS A 423 -27.22 38.87 -2.52
CA LYS A 423 -28.29 38.74 -1.54
C LYS A 423 -29.68 38.73 -2.20
N THR A 424 -29.92 39.62 -3.18
CA THR A 424 -31.18 39.66 -3.93
C THR A 424 -31.40 38.39 -4.72
N ALA A 425 -30.39 37.94 -5.49
CA ALA A 425 -30.45 36.69 -6.26
C ALA A 425 -30.78 35.49 -5.36
N PHE A 426 -30.14 35.39 -4.21
CA PHE A 426 -30.39 34.32 -3.25
C PHE A 426 -31.80 34.38 -2.64
N SER A 427 -32.19 35.56 -2.13
CA SER A 427 -33.50 35.72 -1.44
C SER A 427 -34.71 35.55 -2.37
N GLU A 428 -34.56 35.90 -3.64
CA GLU A 428 -35.63 35.84 -4.64
C GLU A 428 -35.54 34.56 -5.49
N ASN A 429 -34.53 33.68 -5.25
CA ASN A 429 -34.27 32.46 -6.06
C ASN A 429 -34.16 32.75 -7.57
N ARG A 430 -33.47 33.84 -7.91
CA ARG A 430 -33.23 34.34 -9.29
C ARG A 430 -31.78 34.14 -9.68
N SER A 431 -31.50 34.14 -10.98
CA SER A 431 -30.13 34.14 -11.48
C SER A 431 -29.39 35.43 -11.15
N VAL A 432 -28.07 35.35 -10.93
CA VAL A 432 -27.21 36.54 -10.74
C VAL A 432 -27.31 37.47 -11.97
N LEU A 433 -27.38 36.91 -13.18
CA LEU A 433 -27.48 37.66 -14.41
C LEU A 433 -28.76 38.54 -14.46
N ASP A 434 -29.91 37.96 -14.12
CA ASP A 434 -31.17 38.71 -14.15
C ASP A 434 -31.19 39.85 -13.13
N VAL A 435 -30.66 39.61 -11.94
CA VAL A 435 -30.58 40.66 -10.90
C VAL A 435 -29.54 41.74 -11.27
N ALA A 436 -28.41 41.32 -11.87
CA ALA A 436 -27.38 42.27 -12.32
C ALA A 436 -27.86 43.17 -13.46
N ARG A 437 -28.71 42.69 -14.37
CA ARG A 437 -29.35 43.49 -15.41
C ARG A 437 -30.18 44.65 -14.83
N GLU A 438 -30.87 44.40 -13.74
CA GLU A 438 -31.71 45.41 -13.08
C GLU A 438 -30.91 46.37 -12.20
N MET A 439 -29.80 45.92 -11.66
CA MET A 439 -29.05 46.68 -10.63
C MET A 439 -27.77 47.32 -11.15
N THR A 440 -27.41 47.14 -12.42
CA THR A 440 -26.17 47.72 -12.98
C THR A 440 -26.44 48.44 -14.29
N ASP A 441 -25.52 49.33 -14.71
CA ASP A 441 -25.53 50.00 -15.99
C ASP A 441 -24.65 49.31 -17.03
N LEU A 442 -24.20 48.05 -16.75
CA LEU A 442 -23.41 47.25 -17.66
C LEU A 442 -24.26 46.75 -18.85
N SER A 443 -23.65 46.70 -20.01
CA SER A 443 -24.30 46.16 -21.19
C SER A 443 -24.53 44.66 -21.05
N GLU A 444 -25.49 44.12 -21.79
CA GLU A 444 -25.76 42.69 -21.84
C GLU A 444 -24.50 41.85 -22.15
N SER A 445 -23.71 42.33 -23.12
CA SER A 445 -22.47 41.66 -23.52
C SER A 445 -21.40 41.63 -22.40
N GLU A 446 -21.30 42.71 -21.63
CA GLU A 446 -20.38 42.78 -20.47
C GLU A 446 -20.82 41.82 -19.37
N LEU A 447 -22.12 41.74 -19.08
CA LEU A 447 -22.69 40.85 -18.07
C LEU A 447 -22.54 39.40 -18.48
N GLU A 448 -22.89 39.03 -19.72
CA GLU A 448 -22.76 37.70 -20.22
C GLU A 448 -21.30 37.24 -20.25
N ASN A 449 -20.37 38.07 -20.66
CA ASN A 449 -18.95 37.72 -20.67
C ASN A 449 -18.40 37.57 -19.24
N ALA A 450 -18.66 38.51 -18.37
CA ALA A 450 -18.17 38.49 -16.98
C ALA A 450 -18.77 37.34 -16.17
N LEU A 451 -20.06 37.02 -16.36
CA LEU A 451 -20.77 35.96 -15.64
C LEU A 451 -20.70 34.61 -16.34
N ASN A 452 -19.97 34.48 -17.45
CA ASN A 452 -19.77 33.18 -18.10
C ASN A 452 -18.90 32.27 -17.22
N PRO A 453 -19.43 31.15 -16.70
CA PRO A 453 -18.72 30.32 -15.75
C PRO A 453 -17.40 29.75 -16.28
N ILE A 454 -17.30 29.45 -17.61
CA ILE A 454 -16.08 28.91 -18.19
C ILE A 454 -14.91 29.94 -18.18
N ASN A 455 -15.22 31.23 -18.29
CA ASN A 455 -14.20 32.27 -18.20
C ASN A 455 -13.60 32.35 -16.80
N MET A 456 -14.42 32.15 -15.78
CA MET A 456 -14.00 32.15 -14.38
C MET A 456 -13.03 31.01 -14.03
N THR A 457 -12.98 29.92 -14.83
CA THR A 457 -12.09 28.78 -14.59
C THR A 457 -10.66 29.01 -15.07
N LYS A 458 -10.42 30.09 -15.83
CA LYS A 458 -9.11 30.34 -16.48
C LYS A 458 -8.13 31.12 -15.59
N GLY A 459 -8.60 31.70 -14.51
CA GLY A 459 -7.82 32.59 -13.65
C GLY A 459 -7.50 33.96 -14.31
N GLY A 460 -6.80 34.84 -13.60
CA GLY A 460 -6.46 36.16 -14.09
C GLY A 460 -7.63 37.14 -14.02
N PHE A 461 -7.44 38.35 -14.61
CA PHE A 461 -8.52 39.32 -14.82
C PHE A 461 -9.12 39.05 -16.20
N SER A 462 -10.45 39.01 -16.30
CA SER A 462 -11.13 39.04 -17.60
C SER A 462 -10.80 40.37 -18.31
N GLU A 463 -10.14 40.31 -19.47
CA GLU A 463 -9.92 41.45 -20.35
C GLU A 463 -11.23 41.94 -20.95
#